data_71fa719a191f0b40144b38e29decd57e
#
_entry.id   71fa719a191f0b40144b38e29decd57e
#
_cell.length_a   1.000
_cell.length_b   1.000
_cell.length_c   1.000
_cell.angle_alpha   90.00
_cell.angle_beta   90.00
_cell.angle_gamma   90.00
#
_symmetry.space_group_name_H-M   'P 1'
#
loop_
_entity.id
_entity.type
_entity.pdbx_description
1 polymer ?
#
loop_
_entity_poly.entity_id
_entity_poly.type
_entity_poly.pdbx_seq_one_letter_code
_entity_poly.pdbx_strand_id
1 'polypeptide(L)'
;MSFLSSPRNCCLLTVFSLAIFALCKDPLIAEDELARKPNLIFILADDLGYGDLGCFGQSVIKTPRLDRMATEGMRMTHFYAGNTVCAPSRSVLMTGQHMGHTHVRGNASGGDMMIQSLREEDVTVAEVLKNAGYATALIGKWGLGEVHQPGSPLRQGFDRFFGYANQVHAHNYYPEFLWDNNKKMLLRNVVEPSERSYGGFVGGAAVKRIDYSHDLFIDESLKYIESHHHEPFFLYLALTAPHANNEGTRMTGDGAEVPDYGIYADEAWPSQDKGQAAMITRMDGDVGRLLDRLVELEIDENTLVVFTSDNGPHNEAGHHLERFQPSGKLRGIKRDLYEGGIRVPTIAWWPGTVKAGSSTDHLSYFGDWISTAAELAGVKSPKGIDSISFAPTLRGQSGKQLQHRYLYWEFYEKGGRQAVRFGDWKAIREPMFDGPVQLYNLADDLSEKINLASEYPSQVKAAIEMMDEAHVPHENWKVRK
;
A
#
# COMPACT_ATOMS: atom_id res chain seq x y z
N MET A 1 30.79 -98.59 20.33
CA MET A 1 32.16 -98.11 20.12
C MET A 1 32.13 -96.86 19.23
N SER A 2 32.75 -95.77 19.72
CA SER A 2 33.24 -94.52 19.03
C SER A 2 32.19 -93.68 18.32
N PHE A 3 31.86 -92.55 18.89
CA PHE A 3 32.29 -91.17 18.74
C PHE A 3 32.44 -90.66 17.31
N LEU A 4 31.66 -89.64 16.95
CA LEU A 4 32.24 -88.37 16.48
C LEU A 4 31.16 -87.31 16.19
N SER A 5 31.44 -86.21 16.73
CA SER A 5 30.98 -84.87 16.81
C SER A 5 30.48 -84.17 15.50
N SER A 6 29.41 -83.45 15.69
CA SER A 6 28.87 -82.42 14.75
C SER A 6 29.52 -81.05 14.97
N PRO A 7 29.75 -80.22 13.96
CA PRO A 7 30.03 -78.80 14.15
C PRO A 7 28.78 -77.95 13.92
N ARG A 8 28.55 -77.04 14.87
CA ARG A 8 27.53 -76.00 14.85
C ARG A 8 27.85 -74.91 13.82
N ASN A 9 26.93 -74.66 12.91
CA ASN A 9 26.97 -73.45 12.06
C ASN A 9 26.42 -72.28 12.85
N CYS A 10 27.24 -71.23 12.98
CA CYS A 10 26.88 -69.94 13.57
C CYS A 10 26.44 -69.01 12.44
N CYS A 11 25.14 -68.70 12.33
CA CYS A 11 24.63 -67.64 11.46
C CYS A 11 24.84 -66.31 12.18
N LEU A 12 25.72 -65.47 11.60
CA LEU A 12 25.83 -64.05 11.97
C LEU A 12 24.64 -63.30 11.35
N LEU A 13 23.73 -62.79 12.16
CA LEU A 13 22.75 -61.79 11.79
C LEU A 13 23.42 -60.40 11.93
N THR A 14 23.71 -59.78 10.75
CA THR A 14 24.13 -58.38 10.70
C THR A 14 22.88 -57.51 10.81
N VAL A 15 22.71 -56.86 11.96
CA VAL A 15 21.69 -55.83 12.18
C VAL A 15 22.20 -54.52 11.60
N PHE A 16 21.63 -54.05 10.49
CA PHE A 16 21.78 -52.68 9.97
C PHE A 16 20.97 -51.74 10.84
N SER A 17 21.62 -51.02 11.75
CA SER A 17 21.04 -49.88 12.46
C SER A 17 21.00 -48.67 11.50
N LEU A 18 19.81 -48.36 11.00
CA LEU A 18 19.55 -47.05 10.37
C LEU A 18 19.51 -46.01 11.51
N ALA A 19 20.57 -45.23 11.61
CA ALA A 19 20.60 -44.01 12.41
C ALA A 19 19.76 -42.94 11.70
N ILE A 20 18.52 -42.70 12.15
CA ILE A 20 17.71 -41.54 11.79
C ILE A 20 18.37 -40.37 12.54
N PHE A 21 19.13 -39.53 11.81
CA PHE A 21 19.52 -38.22 12.29
C PHE A 21 18.27 -37.34 12.29
N ALA A 22 17.52 -37.34 13.38
CA ALA A 22 16.59 -36.28 13.68
C ALA A 22 17.45 -35.03 13.94
N LEU A 23 17.42 -34.06 13.02
CA LEU A 23 17.92 -32.70 13.24
C LEU A 23 17.06 -32.10 14.35
N CYS A 24 17.43 -32.34 15.61
CA CYS A 24 16.96 -31.50 16.72
C CYS A 24 17.62 -30.12 16.52
N LYS A 25 16.87 -29.14 16.03
CA LYS A 25 17.27 -27.73 16.18
C LYS A 25 17.45 -27.48 17.68
N ASP A 26 18.60 -26.94 18.07
CA ASP A 26 18.87 -26.57 19.45
C ASP A 26 17.75 -25.63 19.95
N PRO A 27 17.16 -25.86 21.13
CA PRO A 27 16.09 -25.00 21.66
C PRO A 27 16.56 -23.54 21.85
N LEU A 28 17.86 -23.29 22.08
CA LEU A 28 18.44 -21.94 22.13
C LEU A 28 18.43 -21.22 20.77
N ILE A 29 18.58 -21.96 19.66
CA ILE A 29 18.49 -21.38 18.30
C ILE A 29 17.03 -21.06 17.97
N ALA A 30 16.08 -21.88 18.44
CA ALA A 30 14.66 -21.63 18.24
C ALA A 30 14.12 -20.45 19.07
N GLU A 31 14.64 -20.19 20.28
CA GLU A 31 14.29 -19.01 21.08
C GLU A 31 14.88 -17.72 20.50
N ASP A 32 16.09 -17.76 19.92
CA ASP A 32 16.74 -16.60 19.27
C ASP A 32 16.08 -16.26 17.92
N GLU A 33 15.61 -17.26 17.16
CA GLU A 33 14.81 -17.05 15.94
C GLU A 33 13.44 -16.41 16.24
N LEU A 34 12.81 -16.72 17.39
CA LEU A 34 11.54 -16.11 17.84
C LEU A 34 11.69 -14.68 18.36
N ALA A 35 12.91 -14.26 18.69
CA ALA A 35 13.21 -12.93 19.25
C ALA A 35 13.63 -11.90 18.18
N ARG A 36 13.89 -12.31 16.94
CA ARG A 36 14.35 -11.40 15.89
C ARG A 36 13.18 -10.60 15.33
N LYS A 37 13.23 -9.26 15.46
CA LYS A 37 12.24 -8.35 14.88
C LYS A 37 12.27 -8.48 13.36
N PRO A 38 11.12 -8.69 12.69
CA PRO A 38 11.09 -8.80 11.23
C PRO A 38 11.39 -7.46 10.56
N ASN A 39 12.02 -7.48 9.41
CA ASN A 39 12.05 -6.33 8.52
C ASN A 39 10.63 -6.07 7.98
N LEU A 40 10.31 -4.81 7.76
CA LEU A 40 9.01 -4.39 7.28
C LEU A 40 9.19 -3.57 6.00
N ILE A 41 8.59 -4.02 4.91
CA ILE A 41 8.55 -3.28 3.63
C ILE A 41 7.09 -3.03 3.27
N PHE A 42 6.73 -1.77 3.13
CA PHE A 42 5.40 -1.36 2.68
C PHE A 42 5.52 -0.69 1.31
N ILE A 43 5.09 -1.37 0.26
CA ILE A 43 5.12 -0.89 -1.12
C ILE A 43 3.74 -0.33 -1.46
N LEU A 44 3.70 0.95 -1.76
CA LEU A 44 2.49 1.67 -2.09
C LEU A 44 2.51 2.14 -3.54
N ALA A 45 1.62 1.62 -4.38
CA ALA A 45 1.32 2.18 -5.68
C ALA A 45 0.43 3.42 -5.53
N ASP A 46 0.43 4.30 -6.53
CA ASP A 46 -0.37 5.52 -6.57
C ASP A 46 -1.45 5.38 -7.66
N ASP A 47 -2.73 5.39 -7.25
CA ASP A 47 -3.89 5.25 -8.16
C ASP A 47 -4.02 3.88 -8.87
N LEU A 48 -3.52 2.79 -8.30
CA LEU A 48 -3.67 1.44 -8.87
C LEU A 48 -5.03 0.85 -8.48
N GLY A 49 -5.80 0.41 -9.47
CA GLY A 49 -7.12 -0.16 -9.25
C GLY A 49 -7.12 -1.58 -8.70
N TYR A 50 -8.23 -1.95 -8.03
CA TYR A 50 -8.42 -3.31 -7.50
C TYR A 50 -8.28 -4.39 -8.57
N GLY A 51 -8.72 -4.11 -9.81
CA GLY A 51 -8.68 -5.02 -10.95
C GLY A 51 -7.44 -4.89 -11.84
N ASP A 52 -6.41 -4.14 -11.45
CA ASP A 52 -5.21 -3.94 -12.28
C ASP A 52 -4.17 -5.05 -12.19
N LEU A 53 -4.31 -5.97 -11.23
CA LEU A 53 -3.39 -7.10 -11.05
C LEU A 53 -4.00 -8.42 -11.54
N GLY A 54 -3.21 -9.29 -12.15
CA GLY A 54 -3.65 -10.61 -12.65
C GLY A 54 -4.29 -11.44 -11.55
N CYS A 55 -3.70 -11.50 -10.36
CA CYS A 55 -4.23 -12.22 -9.19
C CYS A 55 -5.54 -11.61 -8.63
N PHE A 56 -5.95 -10.41 -9.07
CA PHE A 56 -7.23 -9.77 -8.78
C PHE A 56 -8.17 -9.71 -10.01
N GLY A 57 -7.81 -10.34 -11.13
CA GLY A 57 -8.68 -10.55 -12.28
C GLY A 57 -8.30 -9.80 -13.56
N GLN A 58 -7.17 -9.06 -13.58
CA GLN A 58 -6.65 -8.42 -14.79
C GLN A 58 -6.21 -9.45 -15.82
N SER A 59 -6.66 -9.28 -17.06
CA SER A 59 -6.32 -10.19 -18.16
C SER A 59 -5.49 -9.54 -19.27
N VAL A 60 -5.54 -8.22 -19.37
CA VAL A 60 -4.87 -7.42 -20.41
C VAL A 60 -3.47 -7.01 -19.95
N ILE A 61 -3.38 -6.28 -18.85
CA ILE A 61 -2.11 -5.85 -18.25
C ILE A 61 -1.43 -7.06 -17.59
N LYS A 62 -0.12 -7.21 -17.73
CA LYS A 62 0.64 -8.36 -17.22
C LYS A 62 1.39 -7.99 -15.94
N THR A 63 1.10 -8.74 -14.87
CA THR A 63 1.69 -8.56 -13.54
C THR A 63 2.23 -9.88 -12.96
N PRO A 64 3.09 -10.62 -13.70
CA PRO A 64 3.48 -11.98 -13.31
C PRO A 64 4.26 -12.05 -11.99
N ARG A 65 4.96 -10.97 -11.59
CA ARG A 65 5.75 -10.94 -10.36
C ARG A 65 4.85 -10.72 -9.13
N LEU A 66 3.88 -9.81 -9.21
CA LEU A 66 2.85 -9.61 -8.17
C LEU A 66 1.90 -10.82 -8.09
N ASP A 67 1.59 -11.45 -9.22
CA ASP A 67 0.81 -12.70 -9.23
C ASP A 67 1.57 -13.83 -8.52
N ARG A 68 2.90 -13.93 -8.73
CA ARG A 68 3.77 -14.85 -8.00
C ARG A 68 3.81 -14.48 -6.51
N MET A 69 3.96 -13.20 -6.15
CA MET A 69 3.91 -12.72 -4.75
C MET A 69 2.61 -13.17 -4.07
N ALA A 70 1.46 -13.11 -4.78
CA ALA A 70 0.18 -13.56 -4.26
C ALA A 70 0.09 -15.08 -4.09
N THR A 71 0.73 -15.88 -4.97
CA THR A 71 0.77 -17.34 -4.85
C THR A 71 1.72 -17.82 -3.74
N GLU A 72 2.76 -17.07 -3.45
CA GLU A 72 3.70 -17.33 -2.36
C GLU A 72 3.30 -16.68 -1.03
N GLY A 73 2.33 -15.76 -1.06
CA GLY A 73 1.83 -15.01 0.08
C GLY A 73 0.33 -15.12 0.29
N MET A 74 -0.28 -14.02 0.72
CA MET A 74 -1.72 -13.90 1.03
C MET A 74 -2.34 -12.73 0.29
N ARG A 75 -3.49 -12.93 -0.36
CA ARG A 75 -4.33 -11.85 -0.87
C ARG A 75 -5.29 -11.37 0.21
N MET A 76 -5.28 -10.09 0.52
CA MET A 76 -6.23 -9.46 1.45
C MET A 76 -7.36 -8.84 0.64
N THR A 77 -8.47 -9.57 0.49
CA THR A 77 -9.54 -9.20 -0.44
C THR A 77 -10.45 -8.08 0.06
N HIS A 78 -10.47 -7.81 1.37
CA HIS A 78 -11.23 -6.73 2.01
C HIS A 78 -10.29 -5.72 2.69
N PHE A 79 -9.31 -5.23 1.93
CA PHE A 79 -8.38 -4.21 2.38
C PHE A 79 -8.72 -2.85 1.76
N TYR A 80 -8.73 -1.81 2.59
CA TYR A 80 -9.21 -0.49 2.20
C TYR A 80 -8.13 0.58 2.38
N ALA A 81 -8.04 1.46 1.39
CA ALA A 81 -7.28 2.70 1.48
C ALA A 81 -7.83 3.62 2.58
N GLY A 82 -7.00 4.51 3.08
CA GLY A 82 -7.43 5.49 4.07
C GLY A 82 -8.42 6.53 3.53
N ASN A 83 -8.33 6.82 2.24
CA ASN A 83 -9.25 7.71 1.51
C ASN A 83 -9.26 7.36 0.02
N THR A 84 -10.09 8.06 -0.74
CA THR A 84 -10.20 7.95 -2.20
C THR A 84 -9.25 8.88 -2.97
N VAL A 85 -8.33 9.58 -2.29
CA VAL A 85 -7.25 10.41 -2.85
C VAL A 85 -5.98 10.36 -2.00
N CYS A 86 -4.84 10.67 -2.60
CA CYS A 86 -3.49 10.40 -2.10
C CYS A 86 -3.18 10.91 -0.69
N ALA A 87 -3.13 12.26 -0.45
CA ALA A 87 -2.61 12.80 0.81
C ALA A 87 -3.40 12.34 2.04
N PRO A 88 -4.74 12.42 2.09
CA PRO A 88 -5.48 11.95 3.26
C PRO A 88 -5.36 10.44 3.46
N SER A 89 -5.30 9.65 2.38
CA SER A 89 -5.07 8.21 2.48
C SER A 89 -3.72 7.90 3.12
N ARG A 90 -2.66 8.59 2.70
CA ARG A 90 -1.30 8.47 3.26
C ARG A 90 -1.23 8.96 4.71
N SER A 91 -2.02 9.99 5.08
CA SER A 91 -2.14 10.44 6.48
C SER A 91 -2.74 9.36 7.38
N VAL A 92 -3.81 8.69 6.94
CA VAL A 92 -4.40 7.54 7.65
C VAL A 92 -3.40 6.40 7.81
N LEU A 93 -2.63 6.07 6.74
CA LEU A 93 -1.59 5.04 6.77
C LEU A 93 -0.51 5.33 7.80
N MET A 94 -0.06 6.59 7.87
CA MET A 94 1.03 6.99 8.76
C MET A 94 0.59 7.07 10.22
N THR A 95 -0.63 7.58 10.50
CA THR A 95 -1.06 7.94 11.85
C THR A 95 -1.99 6.92 12.53
N GLY A 96 -2.59 6.00 11.76
CA GLY A 96 -3.60 5.08 12.30
C GLY A 96 -4.93 5.73 12.68
N GLN A 97 -5.14 6.99 12.29
CA GLN A 97 -6.36 7.74 12.53
C GLN A 97 -7.23 7.74 11.26
N HIS A 98 -8.50 7.36 11.38
CA HIS A 98 -9.42 7.41 10.23
C HIS A 98 -9.77 8.85 9.82
N MET A 99 -10.48 9.02 8.73
CA MET A 99 -10.74 10.33 8.12
C MET A 99 -11.47 11.34 9.01
N GLY A 100 -12.21 10.89 10.00
CA GLY A 100 -12.87 11.77 10.97
C GLY A 100 -11.93 12.32 12.05
N HIS A 101 -10.73 11.76 12.21
CA HIS A 101 -9.77 12.11 13.27
C HIS A 101 -8.43 12.63 12.73
N THR A 102 -7.96 12.13 11.58
CA THR A 102 -6.66 12.56 11.02
C THR A 102 -6.61 14.05 10.73
N HIS A 103 -5.42 14.65 10.82
CA HIS A 103 -5.22 16.07 10.53
C HIS A 103 -5.33 16.38 9.03
N VAL A 104 -4.73 15.58 8.17
CA VAL A 104 -4.76 15.80 6.71
C VAL A 104 -5.95 15.06 6.10
N ARG A 105 -7.01 15.80 5.73
CA ARG A 105 -8.28 15.22 5.25
C ARG A 105 -8.55 15.44 3.76
N GLY A 106 -7.59 15.96 3.01
CA GLY A 106 -7.74 16.21 1.57
C GLY A 106 -6.42 16.64 0.94
N ASN A 107 -6.44 16.76 -0.39
CA ASN A 107 -5.36 17.42 -1.11
C ASN A 107 -5.56 18.94 -1.03
N ALA A 108 -4.52 19.69 -0.64
CA ALA A 108 -4.56 21.14 -0.67
C ALA A 108 -4.59 21.60 -2.12
N SER A 109 -5.66 22.31 -2.50
CA SER A 109 -5.84 22.85 -3.85
C SER A 109 -5.63 24.35 -3.83
N GLY A 110 -4.40 24.81 -4.03
CA GLY A 110 -4.02 26.21 -4.02
C GLY A 110 -4.07 26.87 -2.63
N GLY A 111 -3.22 27.79 -2.33
CA GLY A 111 -3.17 28.46 -1.05
C GLY A 111 -2.15 27.86 -0.08
N ASP A 112 -2.52 27.76 1.18
CA ASP A 112 -1.60 27.32 2.23
C ASP A 112 -1.42 25.80 2.22
N MET A 113 -0.24 25.34 1.80
CA MET A 113 0.14 23.93 1.84
C MET A 113 0.37 23.40 3.26
N MET A 114 0.41 24.26 4.28
CA MET A 114 0.53 23.84 5.68
C MET A 114 -0.64 22.96 6.12
N ILE A 115 -1.82 23.13 5.55
CA ILE A 115 -2.99 22.27 5.87
C ILE A 115 -2.82 20.81 5.44
N GLN A 116 -1.88 20.54 4.51
CA GLN A 116 -1.53 19.18 4.06
C GLN A 116 -0.28 18.64 4.76
N SER A 117 0.33 19.40 5.65
CA SER A 117 1.49 18.97 6.45
C SER A 117 1.03 18.26 7.71
N LEU A 118 1.59 17.10 8.03
CA LEU A 118 1.47 16.53 9.37
C LEU A 118 2.03 17.51 10.40
N ARG A 119 1.52 17.44 11.62
CA ARG A 119 1.94 18.26 12.75
C ARG A 119 3.09 17.59 13.51
N GLU A 120 3.76 18.33 14.37
CA GLU A 120 4.82 17.77 15.23
C GLU A 120 4.27 16.76 16.26
N GLU A 121 3.01 16.92 16.68
CA GLU A 121 2.35 16.02 17.63
C GLU A 121 1.71 14.78 16.98
N ASP A 122 1.62 14.70 15.65
CA ASP A 122 1.11 13.51 14.95
C ASP A 122 2.13 12.39 15.04
N VAL A 123 1.77 11.30 15.68
CA VAL A 123 2.64 10.12 15.80
C VAL A 123 2.49 9.24 14.57
N THR A 124 3.61 8.94 13.91
CA THR A 124 3.65 8.12 12.70
C THR A 124 4.15 6.70 12.94
N VAL A 125 3.83 5.79 12.03
CA VAL A 125 4.37 4.43 12.05
C VAL A 125 5.91 4.42 12.00
N ALA A 126 6.54 5.37 11.29
CA ALA A 126 8.00 5.46 11.22
C ALA A 126 8.60 5.85 12.57
N GLU A 127 7.98 6.79 13.32
CA GLU A 127 8.43 7.13 14.68
C GLU A 127 8.28 5.96 15.65
N VAL A 128 7.16 5.22 15.57
CA VAL A 128 6.94 4.01 16.39
C VAL A 128 8.04 2.98 16.14
N LEU A 129 8.35 2.71 14.88
CA LEU A 129 9.37 1.75 14.49
C LEU A 129 10.79 2.23 14.80
N LYS A 130 11.10 3.50 14.55
CA LYS A 130 12.38 4.11 14.93
C LYS A 130 12.63 3.99 16.44
N ASN A 131 11.62 4.32 17.27
CA ASN A 131 11.69 4.16 18.71
C ASN A 131 11.81 2.68 19.15
N ALA A 132 11.37 1.75 18.31
CA ALA A 132 11.57 0.32 18.49
C ALA A 132 12.96 -0.16 17.98
N GLY A 133 13.83 0.71 17.49
CA GLY A 133 15.19 0.40 17.04
C GLY A 133 15.30 -0.06 15.59
N TYR A 134 14.32 0.30 14.74
CA TYR A 134 14.41 0.07 13.30
C TYR A 134 15.17 1.21 12.62
N ALA A 135 16.01 0.87 11.64
CA ALA A 135 16.40 1.83 10.60
C ALA A 135 15.18 2.13 9.71
N THR A 136 14.92 3.41 9.38
CA THR A 136 13.68 3.80 8.71
C THR A 136 13.94 4.59 7.44
N ALA A 137 13.32 4.20 6.31
CA ALA A 137 13.44 4.89 5.05
C ALA A 137 12.08 5.14 4.39
N LEU A 138 11.96 6.32 3.78
CA LEU A 138 10.94 6.66 2.80
C LEU A 138 11.61 6.89 1.45
N ILE A 139 11.22 6.11 0.45
CA ILE A 139 11.66 6.27 -0.94
C ILE A 139 10.43 6.46 -1.83
N GLY A 140 10.40 7.55 -2.59
CA GLY A 140 9.31 7.91 -3.49
C GLY A 140 8.49 9.11 -3.05
N LYS A 141 7.16 9.05 -3.17
CA LYS A 141 6.21 10.15 -2.94
C LYS A 141 5.77 10.22 -1.47
N TRP A 142 5.99 11.39 -0.84
CA TRP A 142 5.51 11.67 0.50
C TRP A 142 4.13 12.32 0.52
N GLY A 143 4.05 13.61 0.23
CA GLY A 143 2.81 14.37 0.12
C GLY A 143 2.18 14.84 1.43
N LEU A 144 2.87 14.72 2.56
CA LEU A 144 2.38 15.08 3.89
C LEU A 144 3.25 16.15 4.58
N GLY A 145 3.91 16.99 3.80
CA GLY A 145 4.74 18.11 4.23
C GLY A 145 6.00 18.27 3.40
N GLU A 146 6.40 19.54 3.19
CA GLU A 146 7.65 19.88 2.53
C GLU A 146 8.85 19.66 3.45
N VAL A 147 10.05 19.57 2.89
CA VAL A 147 11.30 19.27 3.65
C VAL A 147 11.60 20.25 4.80
N HIS A 148 11.03 21.45 4.78
CA HIS A 148 11.20 22.47 5.81
C HIS A 148 10.00 22.59 6.78
N GLN A 149 8.91 21.85 6.54
CA GLN A 149 7.69 21.88 7.35
C GLN A 149 7.75 20.87 8.50
N PRO A 150 6.87 20.98 9.51
CA PRO A 150 6.76 20.00 10.59
C PRO A 150 6.54 18.59 10.09
N GLY A 151 5.69 18.40 9.07
CA GLY A 151 5.40 17.12 8.44
C GLY A 151 6.48 16.61 7.48
N SER A 152 7.71 17.15 7.49
CA SER A 152 8.76 16.61 6.61
C SER A 152 9.11 15.16 7.00
N PRO A 153 9.49 14.30 6.03
CA PRO A 153 9.78 12.90 6.31
C PRO A 153 10.77 12.68 7.45
N LEU A 154 11.86 13.45 7.48
CA LEU A 154 12.91 13.30 8.49
C LEU A 154 12.46 13.73 9.90
N ARG A 155 11.45 14.62 10.01
CA ARG A 155 10.84 14.98 11.31
C ARG A 155 9.78 13.98 11.73
N GLN A 156 9.21 13.25 10.78
CA GLN A 156 8.15 12.25 10.97
C GLN A 156 8.70 10.82 11.10
N GLY A 157 9.94 10.67 11.61
CA GLY A 157 10.51 9.40 12.02
C GLY A 157 11.35 8.67 10.99
N PHE A 158 11.49 9.16 9.76
CA PHE A 158 12.37 8.53 8.77
C PHE A 158 13.82 8.99 8.93
N ASP A 159 14.79 8.05 8.93
CA ASP A 159 16.23 8.34 8.93
C ASP A 159 16.74 8.70 7.54
N ARG A 160 16.09 8.13 6.51
CA ARG A 160 16.40 8.31 5.10
C ARG A 160 15.16 8.76 4.33
N PHE A 161 15.29 9.81 3.52
CA PHE A 161 14.29 10.24 2.56
C PHE A 161 14.91 10.42 1.17
N PHE A 162 14.34 9.79 0.16
CA PHE A 162 14.71 9.98 -1.24
C PHE A 162 13.48 10.04 -2.12
N GLY A 163 13.18 11.19 -2.76
CA GLY A 163 12.02 11.30 -3.64
C GLY A 163 11.35 12.66 -3.67
N TYR A 164 10.03 12.66 -3.66
CA TYR A 164 9.17 13.83 -3.77
C TYR A 164 8.53 14.20 -2.43
N ALA A 165 8.78 15.40 -1.92
CA ALA A 165 8.03 15.93 -0.78
C ALA A 165 6.65 16.43 -1.22
N ASN A 166 6.56 17.07 -2.39
CA ASN A 166 5.35 17.70 -2.92
C ASN A 166 4.56 16.78 -3.85
N GLN A 167 3.22 16.82 -3.76
CA GLN A 167 2.30 16.03 -4.58
C GLN A 167 2.39 16.39 -6.07
N VAL A 168 2.42 17.68 -6.42
CA VAL A 168 2.46 18.15 -7.82
C VAL A 168 3.81 17.84 -8.46
N HIS A 169 4.89 17.97 -7.68
CA HIS A 169 6.22 17.52 -8.12
C HIS A 169 6.22 16.03 -8.48
N ALA A 170 5.51 15.21 -7.71
CA ALA A 170 5.42 13.78 -7.92
C ALA A 170 4.58 13.37 -9.15
N HIS A 171 3.86 14.29 -9.80
CA HIS A 171 3.18 13.98 -11.06
C HIS A 171 4.17 13.75 -12.20
N ASN A 172 5.35 14.38 -12.16
CA ASN A 172 6.33 14.32 -13.24
C ASN A 172 7.33 13.18 -13.01
N TYR A 173 7.36 12.20 -13.90
CA TYR A 173 8.29 11.08 -13.84
C TYR A 173 9.71 11.40 -14.29
N TYR A 174 9.90 12.55 -14.94
CA TYR A 174 11.20 13.07 -15.36
C TYR A 174 11.45 14.47 -14.78
N PRO A 175 11.47 14.60 -13.44
CA PRO A 175 11.63 15.90 -12.78
C PRO A 175 13.03 16.47 -12.97
N GLU A 176 13.21 17.76 -12.71
CA GLU A 176 14.53 18.40 -12.73
C GLU A 176 15.39 18.07 -11.50
N PHE A 177 14.75 17.64 -10.42
CA PHE A 177 15.43 17.21 -9.21
C PHE A 177 14.58 16.20 -8.40
N LEU A 178 15.23 15.48 -7.51
CA LEU A 178 14.62 14.76 -6.39
C LEU A 178 15.22 15.25 -5.09
N TRP A 179 14.52 15.03 -3.98
CA TRP A 179 15.10 15.26 -2.67
C TRP A 179 15.93 14.05 -2.24
N ASP A 180 17.15 14.32 -1.79
CA ASP A 180 18.04 13.41 -1.07
C ASP A 180 18.15 13.95 0.36
N ASN A 181 17.32 13.41 1.26
CA ASN A 181 17.03 14.01 2.55
C ASN A 181 16.57 15.48 2.38
N ASN A 182 17.31 16.45 2.89
CA ASN A 182 17.03 17.88 2.77
C ASN A 182 17.78 18.58 1.62
N LYS A 183 18.42 17.83 0.73
CA LYS A 183 19.19 18.38 -0.38
C LYS A 183 18.55 18.04 -1.72
N LYS A 184 18.57 18.96 -2.66
CA LYS A 184 18.16 18.69 -4.04
C LYS A 184 19.27 17.93 -4.77
N MET A 185 18.95 16.74 -5.25
CA MET A 185 19.74 16.01 -6.23
C MET A 185 19.24 16.43 -7.63
N LEU A 186 20.05 17.20 -8.37
CA LEU A 186 19.68 17.63 -9.71
C LEU A 186 19.77 16.48 -10.71
N LEU A 187 18.77 16.39 -11.58
CA LEU A 187 18.66 15.41 -12.65
C LEU A 187 18.95 16.05 -14.02
N ARG A 188 19.14 15.22 -15.04
CA ARG A 188 19.52 15.67 -16.39
C ARG A 188 18.32 16.02 -17.27
N ASN A 189 17.11 15.95 -16.69
CA ASN A 189 15.86 16.24 -17.36
C ASN A 189 15.68 17.76 -17.55
N VAL A 190 14.83 18.14 -18.53
CA VAL A 190 14.39 19.53 -18.71
C VAL A 190 12.87 19.53 -18.77
N VAL A 191 12.24 20.28 -17.87
CA VAL A 191 10.78 20.34 -17.72
C VAL A 191 10.28 21.67 -18.29
N GLU A 192 9.29 21.59 -19.17
CA GLU A 192 8.50 22.75 -19.58
C GLU A 192 7.40 22.97 -18.54
N PRO A 193 7.36 24.14 -17.86
CA PRO A 193 6.41 24.39 -16.79
C PRO A 193 4.98 24.52 -17.32
N SER A 194 4.01 24.02 -16.56
CA SER A 194 2.59 24.27 -16.84
C SER A 194 2.18 25.68 -16.39
N GLU A 195 1.03 26.15 -16.88
CA GLU A 195 0.47 27.45 -16.46
C GLU A 195 -0.07 27.42 -15.01
N ARG A 196 -0.20 26.25 -14.39
CA ARG A 196 -0.80 26.09 -13.07
C ARG A 196 0.27 25.81 -12.01
N SER A 197 0.13 26.53 -10.89
CA SER A 197 0.92 26.31 -9.67
C SER A 197 0.00 25.84 -8.55
N TYR A 198 0.50 24.87 -7.76
CA TYR A 198 -0.18 24.40 -6.55
C TYR A 198 0.81 24.51 -5.38
N GLY A 199 0.43 25.28 -4.35
CA GLY A 199 1.26 25.42 -3.15
C GLY A 199 2.68 25.93 -3.41
N GLY A 200 2.84 26.82 -4.40
CA GLY A 200 4.16 27.35 -4.79
C GLY A 200 5.00 26.41 -5.65
N PHE A 201 4.49 25.21 -5.99
CA PHE A 201 5.14 24.30 -6.92
C PHE A 201 4.45 24.35 -8.30
N VAL A 202 5.24 24.55 -9.36
CA VAL A 202 4.78 24.52 -10.73
C VAL A 202 5.07 23.14 -11.31
N GLY A 203 4.01 22.42 -11.68
CA GLY A 203 4.16 21.15 -12.40
C GLY A 203 4.52 21.38 -13.88
N GLY A 204 4.73 20.31 -14.63
CA GLY A 204 5.06 20.43 -16.05
C GLY A 204 5.24 19.10 -16.75
N ALA A 205 5.63 19.17 -18.02
CA ALA A 205 5.99 18.02 -18.84
C ALA A 205 7.46 18.07 -19.25
N ALA A 206 8.16 16.96 -19.15
CA ALA A 206 9.57 16.93 -19.54
C ALA A 206 9.73 16.92 -21.07
N VAL A 207 10.47 17.90 -21.60
CA VAL A 207 10.87 18.02 -23.01
C VAL A 207 12.20 17.32 -23.28
N LYS A 208 13.00 17.07 -22.24
CA LYS A 208 14.18 16.21 -22.27
C LYS A 208 14.06 15.18 -21.18
N ARG A 209 14.00 13.89 -21.53
CA ARG A 209 13.73 12.75 -20.66
C ARG A 209 14.97 11.86 -20.60
N ILE A 210 15.68 11.83 -19.46
CA ILE A 210 16.92 11.05 -19.27
C ILE A 210 16.82 10.19 -18.01
N ASP A 211 16.51 10.82 -16.87
CA ASP A 211 16.46 10.17 -15.57
C ASP A 211 15.01 9.90 -15.18
N TYR A 212 14.58 8.66 -15.26
CA TYR A 212 13.24 8.24 -14.88
C TYR A 212 13.18 8.01 -13.37
N SER A 213 12.33 8.75 -12.67
CA SER A 213 12.31 8.75 -11.21
C SER A 213 11.97 7.41 -10.59
N HIS A 214 11.08 6.63 -11.24
CA HIS A 214 10.72 5.29 -10.77
C HIS A 214 11.95 4.36 -10.70
N ASP A 215 12.81 4.36 -11.73
CA ASP A 215 14.03 3.56 -11.75
C ASP A 215 14.99 3.96 -10.62
N LEU A 216 15.11 5.29 -10.37
CA LEU A 216 15.94 5.80 -9.28
C LEU A 216 15.40 5.36 -7.90
N PHE A 217 14.07 5.28 -7.73
CA PHE A 217 13.47 4.79 -6.48
C PHE A 217 13.78 3.31 -6.25
N ILE A 218 13.70 2.50 -7.29
CA ILE A 218 14.02 1.06 -7.18
C ILE A 218 15.50 0.85 -6.87
N ASP A 219 16.39 1.55 -7.58
CA ASP A 219 17.83 1.44 -7.34
C ASP A 219 18.21 1.89 -5.93
N GLU A 220 17.61 2.97 -5.41
CA GLU A 220 17.84 3.42 -4.03
C GLU A 220 17.26 2.45 -3.00
N SER A 221 16.10 1.83 -3.30
CA SER A 221 15.50 0.83 -2.41
C SER A 221 16.35 -0.43 -2.30
N LEU A 222 16.91 -0.91 -3.42
CA LEU A 222 17.83 -2.04 -3.43
C LEU A 222 19.09 -1.74 -2.62
N LYS A 223 19.70 -0.56 -2.80
CA LYS A 223 20.87 -0.11 -2.02
C LYS A 223 20.53 -0.01 -0.52
N TYR A 224 19.33 0.49 -0.19
CA TYR A 224 18.90 0.59 1.21
C TYR A 224 18.78 -0.79 1.85
N ILE A 225 18.12 -1.75 1.20
CA ILE A 225 18.01 -3.13 1.65
C ILE A 225 19.39 -3.75 1.84
N GLU A 226 20.29 -3.61 0.85
CA GLU A 226 21.65 -4.13 0.91
C GLU A 226 22.47 -3.56 2.10
N SER A 227 22.29 -2.29 2.41
CA SER A 227 23.06 -1.64 3.49
C SER A 227 22.50 -1.92 4.88
N HIS A 228 21.23 -2.32 5.02
CA HIS A 228 20.55 -2.51 6.31
C HIS A 228 20.11 -3.96 6.59
N HIS A 229 20.48 -4.94 5.74
CA HIS A 229 20.04 -6.33 5.91
C HIS A 229 20.53 -7.01 7.22
N HIS A 230 21.46 -6.40 7.94
CA HIS A 230 21.99 -6.91 9.20
C HIS A 230 21.21 -6.44 10.45
N GLU A 231 20.31 -5.48 10.29
CA GLU A 231 19.53 -4.87 11.38
C GLU A 231 18.04 -4.78 10.99
N PRO A 232 17.11 -4.70 11.94
CA PRO A 232 15.70 -4.48 11.61
C PRO A 232 15.52 -3.16 10.87
N PHE A 233 14.83 -3.18 9.73
CA PHE A 233 14.55 -1.98 8.95
C PHE A 233 13.07 -1.89 8.55
N PHE A 234 12.63 -0.66 8.38
CA PHE A 234 11.36 -0.31 7.77
C PHE A 234 11.60 0.50 6.49
N LEU A 235 11.16 -0.04 5.37
CA LEU A 235 11.17 0.65 4.09
C LEU A 235 9.72 0.96 3.68
N TYR A 236 9.37 2.25 3.63
CA TYR A 236 8.17 2.74 2.98
C TYR A 236 8.52 3.14 1.54
N LEU A 237 8.24 2.24 0.59
CA LEU A 237 8.44 2.47 -0.83
C LEU A 237 7.14 2.99 -1.43
N ALA A 238 7.03 4.32 -1.52
CA ALA A 238 5.86 5.01 -2.01
C ALA A 238 6.03 5.39 -3.48
N LEU A 239 5.74 4.44 -4.35
CA LEU A 239 5.85 4.61 -5.80
C LEU A 239 4.86 5.67 -6.32
N THR A 240 5.19 6.30 -7.44
CA THR A 240 4.28 7.20 -8.16
C THR A 240 3.50 6.48 -9.24
N ALA A 241 3.99 5.33 -9.74
CA ALA A 241 3.30 4.54 -10.73
C ALA A 241 2.03 3.86 -10.13
N PRO A 242 0.92 3.81 -10.92
CA PRO A 242 0.74 4.33 -12.27
C PRO A 242 0.04 5.70 -12.35
N HIS A 243 0.20 6.60 -11.37
CA HIS A 243 -0.41 7.95 -11.38
C HIS A 243 -0.08 8.73 -12.65
N ALA A 244 -1.03 9.52 -13.15
CA ALA A 244 -0.81 10.36 -14.32
C ALA A 244 0.11 11.57 -14.03
N ASN A 245 0.92 11.97 -14.99
CA ASN A 245 1.38 13.36 -15.05
C ASN A 245 0.22 14.26 -15.50
N ASN A 246 -0.53 14.79 -14.53
CA ASN A 246 -1.73 15.61 -14.81
C ASN A 246 -1.42 16.87 -15.64
N GLU A 247 -0.25 17.45 -15.43
CA GLU A 247 0.25 18.60 -16.20
C GLU A 247 0.59 18.13 -17.63
N GLY A 248 1.27 17.00 -17.76
CA GLY A 248 1.55 16.37 -19.05
C GLY A 248 0.27 16.05 -19.84
N THR A 249 -0.73 15.49 -19.20
CA THR A 249 -2.04 15.24 -19.85
C THR A 249 -2.66 16.53 -20.40
N ARG A 250 -2.65 17.61 -19.60
CA ARG A 250 -3.21 18.91 -20.05
C ARG A 250 -2.40 19.55 -21.19
N MET A 251 -1.08 19.37 -21.21
CA MET A 251 -0.19 19.97 -22.21
C MET A 251 -0.15 19.17 -23.52
N THR A 252 -0.23 17.83 -23.44
CA THR A 252 0.05 16.95 -24.60
C THR A 252 -1.08 15.96 -24.91
N GLY A 253 -2.05 15.81 -24.02
CA GLY A 253 -3.09 14.77 -24.10
C GLY A 253 -2.64 13.39 -23.58
N ASP A 254 -1.38 13.24 -23.13
CA ASP A 254 -0.81 11.98 -22.64
C ASP A 254 -0.03 12.22 -21.35
N GLY A 255 -0.53 11.68 -20.25
CA GLY A 255 0.10 11.75 -18.94
C GLY A 255 0.67 10.40 -18.45
N ALA A 256 0.64 9.37 -19.29
CA ALA A 256 1.19 8.06 -18.95
C ALA A 256 2.69 8.00 -19.33
N GLU A 257 3.52 8.68 -18.52
CA GLU A 257 4.95 8.80 -18.79
C GLU A 257 5.73 7.54 -18.41
N VAL A 258 6.34 6.90 -19.39
CA VAL A 258 7.19 5.71 -19.24
C VAL A 258 8.35 5.77 -20.22
N PRO A 259 9.52 5.15 -19.93
CA PRO A 259 10.68 5.17 -20.84
C PRO A 259 10.41 4.47 -22.17
N ASP A 260 9.68 3.35 -22.13
CA ASP A 260 9.28 2.55 -23.29
C ASP A 260 7.98 1.78 -22.98
N TYR A 261 7.29 1.34 -24.02
CA TYR A 261 6.04 0.60 -23.86
C TYR A 261 6.24 -0.92 -23.64
N GLY A 262 7.49 -1.40 -23.60
CA GLY A 262 7.83 -2.79 -23.36
C GLY A 262 7.05 -3.76 -24.24
N ILE A 263 6.41 -4.74 -23.63
CA ILE A 263 5.60 -5.77 -24.32
C ILE A 263 4.36 -5.21 -25.04
N TYR A 264 3.99 -3.95 -24.81
CA TYR A 264 2.82 -3.30 -25.43
C TYR A 264 3.19 -2.41 -26.63
N ALA A 265 4.47 -2.37 -27.04
CA ALA A 265 4.96 -1.48 -28.10
C ALA A 265 4.22 -1.71 -29.43
N ASP A 266 3.97 -2.96 -29.79
CA ASP A 266 3.34 -3.36 -31.06
C ASP A 266 1.81 -3.45 -31.00
N GLU A 267 1.21 -3.18 -29.82
CA GLU A 267 -0.24 -3.15 -29.69
C GLU A 267 -0.86 -2.00 -30.50
N ALA A 268 -2.00 -2.24 -31.12
CA ALA A 268 -2.75 -1.20 -31.85
C ALA A 268 -3.56 -0.30 -30.93
N TRP A 269 -2.96 0.13 -29.80
CA TRP A 269 -3.57 0.98 -28.79
C TRP A 269 -3.07 2.42 -28.89
N PRO A 270 -3.83 3.42 -28.38
CA PRO A 270 -3.32 4.76 -28.15
C PRO A 270 -2.10 4.74 -27.21
N SER A 271 -1.23 5.76 -27.34
CA SER A 271 -0.01 5.90 -26.52
C SER A 271 -0.32 5.89 -25.02
N GLN A 272 -1.42 6.56 -24.61
CA GLN A 272 -1.87 6.63 -23.22
C GLN A 272 -2.19 5.24 -22.63
N ASP A 273 -2.83 4.36 -23.43
CA ASP A 273 -3.13 2.99 -23.01
C ASP A 273 -1.86 2.15 -22.91
N LYS A 274 -0.96 2.27 -23.91
CA LYS A 274 0.34 1.60 -23.87
C LYS A 274 1.15 2.04 -22.67
N GLY A 275 1.19 3.36 -22.41
CA GLY A 275 1.90 3.95 -21.29
C GLY A 275 1.37 3.46 -19.96
N GLN A 276 0.05 3.50 -19.74
CA GLN A 276 -0.59 3.03 -18.51
C GLN A 276 -0.27 1.55 -18.23
N ALA A 277 -0.41 0.68 -19.24
CA ALA A 277 -0.11 -0.73 -19.10
C ALA A 277 1.39 -0.98 -18.84
N ALA A 278 2.27 -0.24 -19.52
CA ALA A 278 3.71 -0.37 -19.38
C ALA A 278 4.20 0.11 -17.99
N MET A 279 3.62 1.18 -17.43
CA MET A 279 3.92 1.64 -16.07
C MET A 279 3.62 0.55 -15.03
N ILE A 280 2.46 -0.10 -15.13
CA ILE A 280 2.03 -1.17 -14.21
C ILE A 280 2.95 -2.40 -14.36
N THR A 281 3.22 -2.82 -15.59
CA THR A 281 4.10 -3.99 -15.85
C THR A 281 5.55 -3.73 -15.44
N ARG A 282 6.06 -2.48 -15.61
CA ARG A 282 7.38 -2.10 -15.13
C ARG A 282 7.46 -2.16 -13.61
N MET A 283 6.48 -1.57 -12.93
CA MET A 283 6.37 -1.63 -11.46
C MET A 283 6.31 -3.08 -10.97
N ASP A 284 5.54 -3.95 -11.63
CA ASP A 284 5.49 -5.39 -11.34
C ASP A 284 6.86 -6.04 -11.41
N GLY A 285 7.61 -5.80 -12.50
CA GLY A 285 8.96 -6.32 -12.67
C GLY A 285 9.91 -5.85 -11.57
N ASP A 286 9.80 -4.59 -11.17
CA ASP A 286 10.65 -3.98 -10.16
C ASP A 286 10.33 -4.45 -8.74
N VAL A 287 9.04 -4.65 -8.39
CA VAL A 287 8.67 -5.36 -7.15
C VAL A 287 9.30 -6.75 -7.13
N GLY A 288 9.27 -7.46 -8.27
CA GLY A 288 9.94 -8.75 -8.41
C GLY A 288 11.44 -8.68 -8.10
N ARG A 289 12.17 -7.67 -8.58
CA ARG A 289 13.59 -7.45 -8.29
C ARG A 289 13.85 -7.27 -6.79
N LEU A 290 12.97 -6.54 -6.08
CA LEU A 290 13.07 -6.37 -4.64
C LEU A 290 12.89 -7.70 -3.89
N LEU A 291 11.88 -8.50 -4.25
CA LEU A 291 11.65 -9.82 -3.65
C LEU A 291 12.82 -10.78 -3.90
N ASP A 292 13.34 -10.82 -5.14
CA ASP A 292 14.52 -11.63 -5.48
C ASP A 292 15.74 -11.21 -4.63
N ARG A 293 15.92 -9.88 -4.39
CA ARG A 293 17.03 -9.38 -3.57
C ARG A 293 16.93 -9.80 -2.10
N LEU A 294 15.71 -9.86 -1.54
CA LEU A 294 15.52 -10.37 -0.17
C LEU A 294 15.91 -11.85 -0.06
N VAL A 295 15.57 -12.66 -1.07
CA VAL A 295 15.95 -14.07 -1.14
C VAL A 295 17.47 -14.22 -1.30
N GLU A 296 18.12 -13.44 -2.20
CA GLU A 296 19.57 -13.45 -2.39
C GLU A 296 20.35 -13.08 -1.12
N LEU A 297 19.79 -12.22 -0.28
CA LEU A 297 20.37 -11.81 1.00
C LEU A 297 20.00 -12.76 2.16
N GLU A 298 19.20 -13.80 1.91
CA GLU A 298 18.73 -14.77 2.91
C GLU A 298 17.98 -14.12 4.09
N ILE A 299 17.20 -13.05 3.80
CA ILE A 299 16.38 -12.33 4.79
C ILE A 299 14.88 -12.38 4.51
N ASP A 300 14.43 -13.08 3.48
CA ASP A 300 13.04 -13.20 3.06
C ASP A 300 12.15 -13.83 4.14
N GLU A 301 12.61 -14.87 4.84
CA GLU A 301 11.88 -15.48 5.96
C GLU A 301 11.73 -14.56 7.18
N ASN A 302 12.58 -13.51 7.28
CA ASN A 302 12.49 -12.48 8.33
C ASN A 302 11.99 -11.13 7.80
N THR A 303 11.27 -11.11 6.69
CA THR A 303 10.78 -9.87 6.08
C THR A 303 9.32 -9.97 5.68
N LEU A 304 8.48 -9.09 6.24
CA LEU A 304 7.12 -8.87 5.76
C LEU A 304 7.14 -7.82 4.65
N VAL A 305 6.66 -8.18 3.47
CA VAL A 305 6.40 -7.24 2.37
C VAL A 305 4.90 -7.12 2.17
N VAL A 306 4.37 -5.89 2.27
CA VAL A 306 2.98 -5.56 1.91
C VAL A 306 2.99 -4.71 0.66
N PHE A 307 2.28 -5.14 -0.38
CA PHE A 307 2.03 -4.36 -1.60
C PHE A 307 0.57 -3.95 -1.65
N THR A 308 0.29 -2.67 -1.94
CA THR A 308 -1.08 -2.14 -2.08
C THR A 308 -1.10 -0.83 -2.88
N SER A 309 -2.26 -0.15 -2.97
CA SER A 309 -2.46 1.15 -3.62
C SER A 309 -3.08 2.16 -2.65
N ASP A 310 -2.77 3.45 -2.81
CA ASP A 310 -3.26 4.51 -1.91
C ASP A 310 -4.74 4.88 -2.11
N ASN A 311 -5.31 4.58 -3.26
CA ASN A 311 -6.74 4.69 -3.59
C ASN A 311 -7.07 3.89 -4.86
N GLY A 312 -8.32 3.92 -5.30
CA GLY A 312 -8.75 3.31 -6.55
C GLY A 312 -8.17 3.97 -7.81
N PRO A 313 -8.40 3.40 -9.00
CA PRO A 313 -7.78 3.82 -10.25
C PRO A 313 -8.27 5.19 -10.70
N HIS A 314 -7.45 5.87 -11.49
CA HIS A 314 -7.75 7.18 -12.06
C HIS A 314 -8.11 7.10 -13.56
N ASN A 315 -8.62 8.21 -14.10
CA ASN A 315 -8.84 8.43 -15.53
C ASN A 315 -8.09 9.68 -16.04
N GLU A 316 -6.98 10.04 -15.39
CA GLU A 316 -6.33 11.34 -15.54
C GLU A 316 -5.21 11.35 -16.59
N ALA A 317 -4.72 10.18 -17.05
CA ALA A 317 -3.63 10.07 -18.04
C ALA A 317 -4.09 10.15 -19.49
N GLY A 318 -5.40 10.20 -19.75
CA GLY A 318 -5.99 10.13 -21.10
C GLY A 318 -6.21 8.71 -21.61
N HIS A 319 -5.93 7.68 -20.80
CA HIS A 319 -6.14 6.26 -21.13
C HIS A 319 -7.62 5.85 -21.00
N HIS A 320 -7.97 4.72 -21.62
CA HIS A 320 -9.33 4.20 -21.67
C HIS A 320 -9.59 3.16 -20.58
N LEU A 321 -10.38 3.53 -19.55
CA LEU A 321 -10.74 2.64 -18.45
C LEU A 321 -11.45 1.36 -18.90
N GLU A 322 -12.31 1.45 -19.92
CA GLU A 322 -13.06 0.32 -20.48
C GLU A 322 -12.17 -0.78 -21.08
N ARG A 323 -10.96 -0.45 -21.52
CA ARG A 323 -9.98 -1.43 -22.01
C ARG A 323 -9.46 -2.31 -20.89
N PHE A 324 -9.12 -1.69 -19.77
CA PHE A 324 -8.43 -2.36 -18.67
C PHE A 324 -9.35 -2.77 -17.53
N GLN A 325 -10.51 -2.13 -17.39
CA GLN A 325 -11.45 -2.35 -16.30
C GLN A 325 -10.76 -2.34 -14.91
N PRO A 326 -10.01 -1.29 -14.58
CA PRO A 326 -9.10 -1.26 -13.45
C PRO A 326 -9.78 -1.43 -12.08
N SER A 327 -11.08 -1.11 -11.97
CA SER A 327 -11.89 -1.40 -10.77
C SER A 327 -12.44 -2.83 -10.74
N GLY A 328 -12.29 -3.62 -11.82
CA GLY A 328 -12.89 -4.94 -11.96
C GLY A 328 -14.42 -4.88 -11.87
N LYS A 329 -15.01 -5.59 -10.91
CA LYS A 329 -16.46 -5.59 -10.66
C LYS A 329 -16.93 -4.47 -9.72
N LEU A 330 -16.00 -3.72 -9.12
CA LEU A 330 -16.29 -2.69 -8.15
C LEU A 330 -16.80 -1.41 -8.83
N ARG A 331 -17.72 -0.72 -8.19
CA ARG A 331 -18.23 0.57 -8.67
C ARG A 331 -17.29 1.71 -8.27
N GLY A 332 -17.12 2.68 -9.16
CA GLY A 332 -16.37 3.91 -8.89
C GLY A 332 -14.87 3.79 -9.15
N ILE A 333 -14.21 4.94 -9.05
CA ILE A 333 -12.78 5.16 -9.25
C ILE A 333 -12.29 6.19 -8.23
N LYS A 334 -11.05 6.62 -8.31
CA LYS A 334 -10.49 7.75 -7.55
C LYS A 334 -11.50 8.91 -7.42
N ARG A 335 -11.66 9.47 -6.24
CA ARG A 335 -12.66 10.47 -5.81
C ARG A 335 -14.07 9.93 -5.57
N ASP A 336 -14.33 8.64 -5.71
CA ASP A 336 -15.57 8.02 -5.29
C ASP A 336 -15.41 7.28 -3.96
N LEU A 337 -16.42 7.31 -3.11
CA LEU A 337 -16.47 6.49 -1.89
C LEU A 337 -17.18 5.14 -2.09
N TYR A 338 -17.49 4.78 -3.33
CA TYR A 338 -17.87 3.43 -3.71
C TYR A 338 -16.66 2.50 -3.62
N GLU A 339 -16.91 1.18 -3.62
CA GLU A 339 -15.85 0.17 -3.45
C GLU A 339 -14.64 0.40 -4.36
N GLY A 340 -14.86 0.70 -5.65
CA GLY A 340 -13.77 0.91 -6.62
C GLY A 340 -12.88 2.12 -6.35
N GLY A 341 -13.32 3.07 -5.53
CA GLY A 341 -12.49 4.23 -5.16
C GLY A 341 -11.66 4.04 -3.89
N ILE A 342 -12.03 3.09 -3.02
CA ILE A 342 -11.41 2.91 -1.70
C ILE A 342 -10.94 1.49 -1.38
N ARG A 343 -11.49 0.46 -2.03
CA ARG A 343 -11.01 -0.92 -1.88
C ARG A 343 -9.87 -1.16 -2.84
N VAL A 344 -8.72 -1.60 -2.31
CA VAL A 344 -7.46 -1.66 -3.04
C VAL A 344 -6.89 -3.07 -3.07
N PRO A 345 -6.17 -3.47 -4.14
CA PRO A 345 -5.53 -4.78 -4.21
C PRO A 345 -4.41 -4.82 -3.18
N THR A 346 -4.40 -5.85 -2.33
CA THR A 346 -3.39 -5.96 -1.29
C THR A 346 -2.86 -7.38 -1.20
N ILE A 347 -1.53 -7.49 -1.19
CA ILE A 347 -0.80 -8.76 -1.08
C ILE A 347 0.18 -8.63 0.08
N ALA A 348 0.15 -9.59 1.00
CA ALA A 348 1.14 -9.73 2.07
C ALA A 348 2.01 -10.96 1.78
N TRP A 349 3.33 -10.77 1.72
CA TRP A 349 4.30 -11.82 1.48
C TRP A 349 5.29 -11.90 2.64
N TRP A 350 5.39 -13.06 3.25
CA TRP A 350 6.31 -13.34 4.35
C TRP A 350 6.55 -14.85 4.41
N PRO A 351 7.54 -15.36 3.68
CA PRO A 351 7.88 -16.78 3.69
C PRO A 351 8.06 -17.34 5.10
N GLY A 352 7.58 -18.56 5.31
CA GLY A 352 7.63 -19.19 6.64
C GLY A 352 6.58 -18.73 7.65
N THR A 353 5.99 -17.54 7.51
CA THR A 353 4.97 -16.98 8.41
C THR A 353 3.60 -16.90 7.79
N VAL A 354 3.48 -16.26 6.63
CA VAL A 354 2.22 -16.18 5.88
C VAL A 354 2.01 -17.45 5.07
N LYS A 355 0.83 -18.05 5.19
CA LYS A 355 0.51 -19.27 4.42
C LYS A 355 0.45 -18.96 2.92
N ALA A 356 1.31 -19.59 2.13
CA ALA A 356 1.37 -19.43 0.69
C ALA A 356 0.03 -19.76 0.02
N GLY A 357 -0.35 -18.95 -0.98
CA GLY A 357 -1.57 -19.09 -1.77
C GLY A 357 -2.87 -18.85 -0.99
N SER A 358 -2.77 -18.31 0.23
CA SER A 358 -3.95 -18.03 1.04
C SER A 358 -4.66 -16.74 0.63
N SER A 359 -5.88 -16.58 1.11
CA SER A 359 -6.62 -15.33 1.02
C SER A 359 -7.40 -15.09 2.31
N THR A 360 -7.66 -13.82 2.61
CA THR A 360 -8.47 -13.42 3.75
C THR A 360 -9.47 -12.35 3.33
N ASP A 361 -10.65 -12.40 3.90
CA ASP A 361 -11.70 -11.39 3.84
C ASP A 361 -11.79 -10.57 5.14
N HIS A 362 -10.78 -10.68 6.01
CA HIS A 362 -10.71 -9.83 7.20
C HIS A 362 -10.75 -8.36 6.80
N LEU A 363 -11.71 -7.64 7.41
CA LEU A 363 -11.91 -6.23 7.14
C LEU A 363 -10.79 -5.40 7.76
N SER A 364 -9.87 -4.92 6.91
CA SER A 364 -8.72 -4.11 7.29
C SER A 364 -8.63 -2.85 6.45
N TYR A 365 -7.96 -1.84 6.97
CA TYR A 365 -7.71 -0.61 6.23
C TYR A 365 -6.32 -0.03 6.56
N PHE A 366 -5.94 1.03 5.89
CA PHE A 366 -4.62 1.66 6.04
C PHE A 366 -4.26 2.02 7.47
N GLY A 367 -5.23 2.47 8.27
CA GLY A 367 -5.00 2.81 9.67
C GLY A 367 -4.48 1.64 10.50
N ASP A 368 -4.73 0.40 10.09
CA ASP A 368 -4.32 -0.80 10.81
C ASP A 368 -2.82 -1.10 10.70
N TRP A 369 -2.13 -0.44 9.77
CA TRP A 369 -0.71 -0.66 9.56
C TRP A 369 0.15 -0.30 10.78
N ILE A 370 -0.10 0.85 11.42
CA ILE A 370 0.69 1.28 12.58
C ILE A 370 0.58 0.31 13.76
N SER A 371 -0.62 -0.22 14.06
CA SER A 371 -0.80 -1.23 15.11
C SER A 371 -0.20 -2.57 14.75
N THR A 372 -0.27 -2.95 13.47
CA THR A 372 0.35 -4.18 12.97
C THR A 372 1.87 -4.10 13.06
N ALA A 373 2.46 -2.99 12.61
CA ALA A 373 3.89 -2.75 12.69
C ALA A 373 4.39 -2.70 14.14
N ALA A 374 3.65 -2.02 15.04
CA ALA A 374 3.98 -1.98 16.47
C ALA A 374 3.97 -3.38 17.10
N GLU A 375 2.94 -4.20 16.83
CA GLU A 375 2.85 -5.59 17.32
C GLU A 375 4.02 -6.44 16.81
N LEU A 376 4.35 -6.34 15.52
CA LEU A 376 5.46 -7.08 14.92
C LEU A 376 6.81 -6.64 15.47
N ALA A 377 6.96 -5.36 15.81
CA ALA A 377 8.16 -4.81 16.45
C ALA A 377 8.24 -5.10 17.97
N GLY A 378 7.21 -5.71 18.56
CA GLY A 378 7.14 -6.02 19.98
C GLY A 378 6.93 -4.80 20.88
N VAL A 379 6.32 -3.72 20.34
CA VAL A 379 6.02 -2.49 21.09
C VAL A 379 4.51 -2.22 21.11
N LYS A 380 4.07 -1.33 22.00
CA LYS A 380 2.65 -0.95 22.11
C LYS A 380 2.28 0.04 21.01
N SER A 381 1.10 -0.14 20.44
CA SER A 381 0.49 0.86 19.55
C SER A 381 0.29 2.19 20.28
N PRO A 382 0.36 3.32 19.57
CA PRO A 382 -0.06 4.62 20.11
C PRO A 382 -1.49 4.57 20.66
N LYS A 383 -1.77 5.41 21.64
CA LYS A 383 -3.12 5.53 22.19
C LYS A 383 -3.95 6.54 21.40
N GLY A 384 -5.27 6.35 21.37
CA GLY A 384 -6.21 7.29 20.76
C GLY A 384 -6.19 7.26 19.23
N ILE A 385 -5.80 6.12 18.64
CA ILE A 385 -5.89 5.84 17.20
C ILE A 385 -7.00 4.84 16.90
N ASP A 386 -7.42 4.76 15.64
CA ASP A 386 -8.55 3.94 15.19
C ASP A 386 -8.10 2.59 14.58
N SER A 387 -6.96 2.12 14.99
CA SER A 387 -6.20 1.04 14.38
C SER A 387 -6.38 -0.29 15.11
N ILE A 388 -6.54 -1.37 14.36
CA ILE A 388 -6.52 -2.75 14.86
C ILE A 388 -5.44 -3.53 14.12
N SER A 389 -4.53 -4.20 14.86
CA SER A 389 -3.50 -5.01 14.22
C SER A 389 -4.09 -6.18 13.42
N PHE A 390 -3.62 -6.39 12.19
CA PHE A 390 -3.89 -7.59 11.40
C PHE A 390 -2.76 -8.64 11.45
N ALA A 391 -1.78 -8.46 12.34
CA ALA A 391 -0.72 -9.46 12.54
C ALA A 391 -1.24 -10.87 12.89
N PRO A 392 -2.32 -11.03 13.69
CA PRO A 392 -2.90 -12.34 13.91
C PRO A 392 -3.40 -13.01 12.61
N THR A 393 -3.98 -12.25 11.69
CA THR A 393 -4.40 -12.74 10.36
C THR A 393 -3.21 -13.22 9.55
N LEU A 394 -2.11 -12.45 9.50
CA LEU A 394 -0.87 -12.84 8.80
C LEU A 394 -0.29 -14.15 9.33
N ARG A 395 -0.40 -14.38 10.64
CA ARG A 395 0.07 -15.59 11.32
C ARG A 395 -0.92 -16.75 11.30
N GLY A 396 -2.05 -16.63 10.61
CA GLY A 396 -3.12 -17.65 10.57
C GLY A 396 -3.84 -17.85 11.91
N GLN A 397 -3.81 -16.86 12.80
CA GLN A 397 -4.41 -16.90 14.14
C GLN A 397 -5.79 -16.22 14.15
N SER A 398 -6.71 -16.62 13.28
CA SER A 398 -8.02 -15.99 13.10
C SER A 398 -8.83 -15.84 14.38
N GLY A 399 -8.70 -16.78 15.33
CA GLY A 399 -9.37 -16.73 16.64
C GLY A 399 -8.87 -15.60 17.56
N LYS A 400 -7.73 -14.95 17.25
CA LYS A 400 -7.19 -13.80 17.99
C LYS A 400 -7.42 -12.49 17.27
N GLN A 401 -7.90 -12.53 16.01
CA GLN A 401 -8.08 -11.36 15.19
C GLN A 401 -9.29 -10.54 15.66
N LEU A 402 -9.00 -9.31 16.11
CA LEU A 402 -10.04 -8.34 16.46
C LEU A 402 -10.71 -7.80 15.20
N GLN A 403 -11.97 -7.40 15.33
CA GLN A 403 -12.77 -6.87 14.23
C GLN A 403 -13.11 -5.40 14.47
N HIS A 404 -13.11 -4.60 13.40
CA HIS A 404 -13.65 -3.25 13.45
C HIS A 404 -15.17 -3.30 13.62
N ARG A 405 -15.71 -2.39 14.44
CA ARG A 405 -17.14 -2.14 14.51
C ARG A 405 -17.63 -1.54 13.19
N TYR A 406 -16.85 -0.62 12.63
CA TYR A 406 -17.04 -0.02 11.32
C TYR A 406 -15.71 0.54 10.79
N LEU A 407 -15.62 0.78 9.47
CA LEU A 407 -14.62 1.64 8.82
C LEU A 407 -15.31 2.89 8.32
N TYR A 408 -14.60 4.03 8.33
CA TYR A 408 -15.17 5.34 8.05
C TYR A 408 -14.31 6.17 7.10
N TRP A 409 -14.97 6.88 6.15
CA TRP A 409 -14.34 7.78 5.17
C TRP A 409 -15.09 9.08 5.03
N GLU A 410 -14.34 10.17 4.78
CA GLU A 410 -14.81 11.49 4.38
C GLU A 410 -14.08 11.95 3.14
N PHE A 411 -14.80 12.57 2.21
CA PHE A 411 -14.21 13.20 1.04
C PHE A 411 -14.82 14.58 0.86
N TYR A 412 -14.01 15.63 0.92
CA TYR A 412 -14.45 17.01 1.08
C TYR A 412 -14.68 17.76 -0.24
N GLU A 413 -14.35 17.18 -1.39
CA GLU A 413 -14.54 17.79 -2.70
C GLU A 413 -15.93 17.48 -3.26
N LYS A 414 -16.37 18.24 -4.26
CA LYS A 414 -17.62 18.01 -5.01
C LYS A 414 -18.87 17.89 -4.12
N GLY A 415 -19.04 18.79 -3.17
CA GLY A 415 -20.18 18.79 -2.26
C GLY A 415 -20.03 17.92 -1.01
N GLY A 416 -18.94 17.19 -0.89
CA GLY A 416 -18.62 16.34 0.25
C GLY A 416 -19.40 15.03 0.29
N ARG A 417 -18.73 13.97 0.76
CA ARG A 417 -19.31 12.64 0.94
C ARG A 417 -18.78 12.00 2.20
N GLN A 418 -19.63 11.17 2.82
CA GLN A 418 -19.24 10.28 3.91
C GLN A 418 -19.60 8.85 3.54
N ALA A 419 -18.78 7.90 3.96
CA ALA A 419 -19.10 6.50 3.85
C ALA A 419 -18.73 5.75 5.14
N VAL A 420 -19.52 4.72 5.46
CA VAL A 420 -19.25 3.80 6.55
C VAL A 420 -19.49 2.38 6.06
N ARG A 421 -18.58 1.45 6.41
CA ARG A 421 -18.73 0.01 6.22
C ARG A 421 -18.79 -0.69 7.58
N PHE A 422 -19.84 -1.50 7.80
CA PHE A 422 -20.09 -2.24 9.04
C PHE A 422 -20.69 -3.61 8.73
N GLY A 423 -19.98 -4.66 9.09
CA GLY A 423 -20.29 -6.01 8.63
C GLY A 423 -20.34 -6.08 7.10
N ASP A 424 -21.46 -6.60 6.55
CA ASP A 424 -21.69 -6.67 5.10
C ASP A 424 -22.33 -5.40 4.52
N TRP A 425 -22.72 -4.45 5.37
CA TRP A 425 -23.36 -3.22 4.94
C TRP A 425 -22.36 -2.10 4.64
N LYS A 426 -22.68 -1.34 3.60
CA LYS A 426 -22.01 -0.09 3.29
C LYS A 426 -23.03 1.00 3.04
N ALA A 427 -22.82 2.15 3.66
CA ALA A 427 -23.66 3.32 3.48
C ALA A 427 -22.84 4.51 2.98
N ILE A 428 -23.41 5.31 2.07
CA ILE A 428 -22.80 6.53 1.53
C ILE A 428 -23.82 7.67 1.70
N ARG A 429 -23.39 8.78 2.33
CA ARG A 429 -24.19 10.00 2.49
C ARG A 429 -23.62 11.10 1.60
N GLU A 430 -24.44 11.62 0.68
CA GLU A 430 -24.07 12.66 -0.28
C GLU A 430 -25.25 13.63 -0.52
N PRO A 431 -25.07 14.97 -0.33
CA PRO A 431 -23.89 15.61 0.27
C PRO A 431 -23.65 15.17 1.72
N MET A 432 -22.41 15.36 2.23
CA MET A 432 -22.09 14.97 3.59
C MET A 432 -22.87 15.78 4.62
N PHE A 433 -23.13 15.17 5.80
CA PHE A 433 -23.81 15.67 6.98
C PHE A 433 -25.35 15.67 6.89
N ASP A 434 -25.98 16.10 5.80
CA ASP A 434 -27.44 16.28 5.67
C ASP A 434 -28.06 15.61 4.44
N GLY A 435 -27.24 15.02 3.58
CA GLY A 435 -27.72 14.37 2.36
C GLY A 435 -28.42 13.03 2.60
N PRO A 436 -29.15 12.54 1.56
CA PRO A 436 -29.73 11.20 1.59
C PRO A 436 -28.65 10.13 1.69
N VAL A 437 -28.99 9.04 2.37
CA VAL A 437 -28.10 7.88 2.53
C VAL A 437 -28.46 6.82 1.50
N GLN A 438 -27.46 6.34 0.76
CA GLN A 438 -27.52 5.12 -0.02
C GLN A 438 -27.02 3.96 0.85
N LEU A 439 -27.63 2.78 0.74
CA LEU A 439 -27.28 1.59 1.52
C LEU A 439 -27.14 0.38 0.61
N TYR A 440 -26.04 -0.35 0.75
CA TYR A 440 -25.71 -1.53 -0.05
C TYR A 440 -25.36 -2.72 0.85
N ASN A 441 -25.73 -3.94 0.44
CA ASN A 441 -25.25 -5.18 1.03
C ASN A 441 -24.14 -5.75 0.14
N LEU A 442 -22.89 -5.64 0.58
CA LEU A 442 -21.71 -6.03 -0.22
C LEU A 442 -21.54 -7.56 -0.33
N ALA A 443 -22.20 -8.36 0.50
CA ALA A 443 -22.19 -9.82 0.35
C ALA A 443 -22.96 -10.26 -0.91
N ASP A 444 -24.05 -9.56 -1.25
CA ASP A 444 -24.92 -9.88 -2.37
C ASP A 444 -24.70 -8.98 -3.59
N ASP A 445 -24.31 -7.72 -3.35
CA ASP A 445 -24.13 -6.67 -4.38
C ASP A 445 -22.78 -5.93 -4.20
N LEU A 446 -21.71 -6.60 -4.53
CA LEU A 446 -20.35 -6.03 -4.48
C LEU A 446 -20.17 -4.83 -5.43
N SER A 447 -21.06 -4.72 -6.44
CA SER A 447 -21.04 -3.65 -7.46
C SER A 447 -21.87 -2.43 -7.06
N GLU A 448 -22.48 -2.42 -5.86
CA GLU A 448 -23.25 -1.30 -5.30
C GLU A 448 -24.32 -0.75 -6.29
N LYS A 449 -25.08 -1.66 -6.93
CA LYS A 449 -26.11 -1.33 -7.95
C LYS A 449 -27.47 -1.12 -7.34
N ILE A 450 -27.80 -1.84 -6.25
CA ILE A 450 -29.11 -1.91 -5.66
C ILE A 450 -29.12 -1.13 -4.35
N ASN A 451 -29.69 0.08 -4.36
CA ASN A 451 -29.84 0.90 -3.15
C ASN A 451 -30.99 0.36 -2.28
N LEU A 452 -30.65 -0.22 -1.15
CA LEU A 452 -31.56 -0.85 -0.19
C LEU A 452 -32.02 0.10 0.93
N ALA A 453 -31.74 1.40 0.86
CA ALA A 453 -32.02 2.34 1.95
C ALA A 453 -33.51 2.40 2.34
N SER A 454 -34.45 2.29 1.38
CA SER A 454 -35.88 2.27 1.65
C SER A 454 -36.36 0.97 2.32
N GLU A 455 -35.67 -0.14 2.10
CA GLU A 455 -36.07 -1.45 2.62
C GLU A 455 -35.51 -1.72 4.04
N TYR A 456 -34.36 -1.09 4.37
CA TYR A 456 -33.63 -1.31 5.63
C TYR A 456 -33.42 -0.01 6.43
N PRO A 457 -34.50 0.69 6.88
CA PRO A 457 -34.37 1.96 7.57
C PRO A 457 -33.61 1.88 8.91
N SER A 458 -33.59 0.73 9.56
CA SER A 458 -32.82 0.50 10.78
C SER A 458 -31.31 0.51 10.51
N GLN A 459 -30.86 -0.06 9.39
CA GLN A 459 -29.47 -0.04 8.99
C GLN A 459 -29.03 1.37 8.53
N VAL A 460 -29.91 2.10 7.85
CA VAL A 460 -29.67 3.51 7.51
C VAL A 460 -29.48 4.35 8.77
N LYS A 461 -30.35 4.18 9.78
CA LYS A 461 -30.21 4.87 11.07
C LYS A 461 -28.88 4.54 11.75
N ALA A 462 -28.51 3.26 11.83
CA ALA A 462 -27.25 2.82 12.43
C ALA A 462 -26.04 3.41 11.67
N ALA A 463 -26.10 3.46 10.33
CA ALA A 463 -25.03 4.07 9.52
C ALA A 463 -24.89 5.58 9.79
N ILE A 464 -25.99 6.32 9.92
CA ILE A 464 -25.98 7.75 10.26
C ILE A 464 -25.36 7.96 11.64
N GLU A 465 -25.75 7.17 12.64
CA GLU A 465 -25.20 7.24 14.00
C GLU A 465 -23.68 6.99 14.00
N MET A 466 -23.18 6.01 13.23
CA MET A 466 -21.75 5.73 13.09
C MET A 466 -21.01 6.89 12.36
N MET A 467 -21.60 7.46 11.29
CA MET A 467 -21.02 8.59 10.58
C MET A 467 -20.91 9.84 11.48
N ASP A 468 -21.95 10.10 12.29
CA ASP A 468 -21.99 11.25 13.20
C ASP A 468 -21.03 11.06 14.40
N GLU A 469 -20.89 9.81 14.92
CA GLU A 469 -19.91 9.46 15.96
C GLU A 469 -18.46 9.61 15.46
N ALA A 470 -18.19 9.17 14.23
CA ALA A 470 -16.85 9.16 13.66
C ALA A 470 -16.34 10.55 13.24
N HIS A 471 -17.26 11.49 12.95
CA HIS A 471 -16.88 12.81 12.47
C HIS A 471 -16.49 13.75 13.61
N VAL A 472 -15.24 14.25 13.58
CA VAL A 472 -14.81 15.38 14.41
C VAL A 472 -14.59 16.60 13.53
N PRO A 473 -15.28 17.74 13.78
CA PRO A 473 -15.09 18.97 12.98
C PRO A 473 -13.63 19.43 12.94
N HIS A 474 -13.17 19.90 11.78
CA HIS A 474 -11.82 20.39 11.58
C HIS A 474 -11.83 21.77 10.93
N GLU A 475 -11.06 22.72 11.49
CA GLU A 475 -11.07 24.12 11.06
C GLU A 475 -10.60 24.33 9.61
N ASN A 476 -9.62 23.54 9.17
CA ASN A 476 -8.98 23.66 7.84
C ASN A 476 -9.72 22.90 6.74
N TRP A 477 -10.55 21.91 7.09
CA TRP A 477 -11.22 21.06 6.10
C TRP A 477 -12.71 21.36 6.06
N LYS A 478 -13.11 22.06 5.00
CA LYS A 478 -14.51 22.43 4.73
C LYS A 478 -14.95 21.80 3.42
N VAL A 479 -16.23 21.44 3.35
CA VAL A 479 -16.84 20.91 2.13
C VAL A 479 -16.64 21.90 0.98
N ARG A 480 -16.08 21.44 -0.13
CA ARG A 480 -15.89 22.21 -1.36
C ARG A 480 -17.03 21.92 -2.33
N LYS A 481 -17.59 22.98 -2.91
CA LYS A 481 -18.61 22.88 -3.95
C LYS A 481 -18.05 22.40 -5.27
#